data_b90b54c6d6cae01afbfd86a54a22bd2b
#
_entry.id   b90b54c6d6cae01afbfd86a54a22bd2b
#
_cell.length_a   1.000
_cell.length_b   1.000
_cell.length_c   1.000
_cell.angle_alpha   90.00
_cell.angle_beta   90.00
_cell.angle_gamma   90.00
#
_symmetry.space_group_name_H-M   'P 1'
#
loop_
_entity.id
_entity.type
_entity.pdbx_description
1 polymer ?
#
loop_
_entity_poly.entity_id
_entity_poly.type
_entity_poly.pdbx_seq_one_letter_code
_entity_poly.pdbx_strand_id
1 'polypeptide(L)'
;NSGGALINVLGQMVGMPTSVVRYDNGREVQGIAFAISSKTIQEVAGEIIDKGRVTRAYLGVSHIDLTPEIAAARGLTVERGAWISSVGDDTPADRAGIKVDDIIMAMGEYEVTADVPFLNVLMRLQPDETVPVVLSRDGEELTLDVTPVQRPQQP
;
A
#
# COMPACT_ATOMS: atom_id res chain seq x y z
N ASN A 1 -25.44 5.62 -0.79
CA ASN A 1 -24.86 5.91 -2.13
C ASN A 1 -23.61 5.07 -2.44
N SER A 2 -23.11 4.27 -1.48
CA SER A 2 -21.97 3.36 -1.69
C SER A 2 -22.25 2.41 -2.87
N GLY A 3 -21.27 2.27 -3.76
CA GLY A 3 -21.42 1.46 -4.98
C GLY A 3 -22.13 2.14 -6.15
N GLY A 4 -22.71 3.33 -5.94
CA GLY A 4 -23.32 4.11 -7.02
C GLY A 4 -22.27 4.83 -7.89
N ALA A 5 -22.72 5.46 -8.98
CA ALA A 5 -21.84 6.23 -9.84
C ALA A 5 -21.74 7.69 -9.36
N LEU A 6 -20.50 8.17 -9.21
CA LEU A 6 -20.19 9.60 -9.15
C LEU A 6 -19.93 10.08 -10.56
N ILE A 7 -20.75 10.98 -11.07
CA ILE A 7 -20.69 11.44 -12.46
C ILE A 7 -20.33 12.93 -12.55
N ASN A 8 -19.65 13.32 -13.61
CA ASN A 8 -19.39 14.72 -13.93
C ASN A 8 -20.55 15.33 -14.75
N VAL A 9 -20.44 16.61 -15.09
CA VAL A 9 -21.46 17.34 -15.87
C VAL A 9 -21.65 16.82 -17.31
N LEU A 10 -20.71 16.00 -17.80
CA LEU A 10 -20.78 15.36 -19.11
C LEU A 10 -21.40 13.96 -19.04
N GLY A 11 -21.87 13.52 -17.86
CA GLY A 11 -22.43 12.18 -17.66
C GLY A 11 -21.40 11.07 -17.56
N GLN A 12 -20.10 11.38 -17.46
CA GLN A 12 -19.02 10.39 -17.34
C GLN A 12 -18.83 10.00 -15.87
N MET A 13 -18.65 8.71 -15.61
CA MET A 13 -18.32 8.20 -14.29
C MET A 13 -16.90 8.59 -13.92
N VAL A 14 -16.73 9.37 -12.86
CA VAL A 14 -15.43 9.79 -12.30
C VAL A 14 -15.01 9.00 -11.07
N GLY A 15 -15.94 8.30 -10.44
CA GLY A 15 -15.65 7.46 -9.29
C GLY A 15 -16.88 6.74 -8.75
N MET A 16 -16.65 5.98 -7.65
CA MET A 16 -17.67 5.24 -6.91
C MET A 16 -17.55 5.55 -5.42
N PRO A 17 -18.54 6.21 -4.81
CA PRO A 17 -18.53 6.49 -3.37
C PRO A 17 -18.41 5.21 -2.55
N THR A 18 -17.53 5.22 -1.52
CA THR A 18 -17.27 4.04 -0.69
C THR A 18 -17.41 4.30 0.79
N SER A 19 -16.89 5.41 1.28
CA SER A 19 -16.84 5.69 2.71
C SER A 19 -16.99 7.16 3.02
N VAL A 20 -17.43 7.46 4.24
CA VAL A 20 -17.49 8.80 4.82
C VAL A 20 -16.67 8.83 6.11
N VAL A 21 -15.98 9.92 6.35
CA VAL A 21 -15.34 10.17 7.64
C VAL A 21 -16.43 10.62 8.61
N ARG A 22 -16.60 9.91 9.71
CA ARG A 22 -17.57 10.28 10.76
C ARG A 22 -16.88 10.85 11.99
N TYR A 23 -15.67 10.38 12.30
CA TYR A 23 -14.90 10.81 13.46
C TYR A 23 -13.42 10.97 13.08
N ASP A 24 -12.83 12.03 13.55
CA ASP A 24 -11.38 12.26 13.51
C ASP A 24 -10.95 12.69 14.92
N ASN A 25 -9.98 11.97 15.52
CA ASN A 25 -9.47 12.20 16.87
C ASN A 25 -10.59 12.38 17.92
N GLY A 26 -11.68 11.58 17.81
CA GLY A 26 -12.82 11.62 18.72
C GLY A 26 -13.80 12.77 18.49
N ARG A 27 -13.62 13.59 17.44
CA ARG A 27 -14.54 14.64 17.04
C ARG A 27 -15.38 14.19 15.86
N GLU A 28 -16.68 14.50 15.88
CA GLU A 28 -17.55 14.24 14.74
C GLU A 28 -17.15 15.13 13.56
N VAL A 29 -16.91 14.50 12.40
CA VAL A 29 -16.58 15.17 11.13
C VAL A 29 -17.74 14.97 10.16
N GLN A 30 -18.17 16.05 9.53
CA GLN A 30 -19.23 16.01 8.52
C GLN A 30 -18.70 16.56 7.19
N GLY A 31 -19.24 16.04 6.08
CA GLY A 31 -18.98 16.57 4.75
C GLY A 31 -17.72 16.00 4.05
N ILE A 32 -17.01 15.04 4.66
CA ILE A 32 -15.87 14.37 4.01
C ILE A 32 -16.27 12.96 3.61
N ALA A 33 -16.17 12.66 2.33
CA ALA A 33 -16.42 11.33 1.77
C ALA A 33 -15.34 10.95 0.76
N PHE A 34 -15.10 9.65 0.62
CA PHE A 34 -14.14 9.10 -0.34
C PHE A 34 -14.85 8.30 -1.43
N ALA A 35 -14.27 8.37 -2.62
CA ALA A 35 -14.69 7.58 -3.78
C ALA A 35 -13.46 6.89 -4.40
N ILE A 36 -13.66 5.66 -4.89
CA ILE A 36 -12.68 4.98 -5.71
C ILE A 36 -12.71 5.64 -7.10
N SER A 37 -11.55 5.96 -7.66
CA SER A 37 -11.46 6.61 -8.98
C SER A 37 -11.98 5.68 -10.09
N SER A 38 -12.54 6.25 -11.16
CA SER A 38 -12.98 5.47 -12.33
C SER A 38 -11.84 4.68 -12.97
N LYS A 39 -10.60 5.19 -12.93
CA LYS A 39 -9.42 4.48 -13.41
C LYS A 39 -9.19 3.19 -12.62
N THR A 40 -9.16 3.26 -11.30
CA THR A 40 -9.00 2.08 -10.43
C THR A 40 -10.14 1.08 -10.63
N ILE A 41 -11.37 1.57 -10.81
CA ILE A 41 -12.53 0.71 -11.08
C ILE A 41 -12.35 -0.05 -12.41
N GLN A 42 -11.91 0.62 -13.47
CA GLN A 42 -11.67 -0.02 -14.77
C GLN A 42 -10.57 -1.08 -14.68
N GLU A 43 -9.46 -0.79 -14.01
CA GLU A 43 -8.36 -1.74 -13.81
C GLU A 43 -8.83 -2.99 -13.06
N VAL A 44 -9.50 -2.81 -11.92
CA VAL A 44 -9.99 -3.92 -11.08
C VAL A 44 -11.10 -4.71 -11.77
N ALA A 45 -12.06 -4.03 -12.39
CA ALA A 45 -13.14 -4.69 -13.14
C ALA A 45 -12.61 -5.47 -14.33
N GLY A 46 -11.61 -4.92 -15.05
CA GLY A 46 -10.93 -5.62 -16.14
C GLY A 46 -10.29 -6.92 -15.65
N GLU A 47 -9.53 -6.88 -14.56
CA GLU A 47 -8.95 -8.10 -13.98
C GLU A 47 -10.00 -9.14 -13.59
N ILE A 48 -11.11 -8.73 -13.00
CA ILE A 48 -12.22 -9.64 -12.62
C ILE A 48 -12.87 -10.26 -13.88
N ILE A 49 -13.09 -9.47 -14.91
CA ILE A 49 -13.70 -9.94 -16.17
C ILE A 49 -12.76 -10.94 -16.87
N ASP A 50 -11.48 -10.61 -16.95
CA ASP A 50 -10.50 -11.39 -17.73
C ASP A 50 -10.02 -12.63 -16.97
N LYS A 51 -9.81 -12.52 -15.64
CA LYS A 51 -9.16 -13.54 -14.80
C LYS A 51 -10.08 -14.15 -13.74
N GLY A 52 -11.30 -13.66 -13.58
CA GLY A 52 -12.26 -14.07 -12.53
C GLY A 52 -11.84 -13.63 -11.11
N ARG A 53 -10.74 -12.92 -10.96
CA ARG A 53 -10.20 -12.50 -9.66
C ARG A 53 -9.29 -11.29 -9.80
N VAL A 54 -9.09 -10.61 -8.67
CA VAL A 54 -8.09 -9.54 -8.56
C VAL A 54 -6.79 -10.15 -8.03
N THR A 55 -5.69 -9.85 -8.69
CA THR A 55 -4.35 -10.29 -8.28
C THR A 55 -3.71 -9.18 -7.46
N ARG A 56 -3.26 -9.50 -6.24
CA ARG A 56 -2.57 -8.53 -5.36
C ARG A 56 -1.30 -9.15 -4.83
N ALA A 57 -0.20 -8.44 -4.99
CA ALA A 57 1.07 -8.79 -4.38
C ALA A 57 0.95 -8.76 -2.84
N TYR A 58 1.63 -9.69 -2.19
CA TYR A 58 1.67 -9.83 -0.75
C TYR A 58 3.10 -10.10 -0.28
N LEU A 59 3.54 -9.38 0.74
CA LEU A 59 4.85 -9.54 1.37
C LEU A 59 4.78 -10.18 2.76
N GLY A 60 3.69 -9.99 3.47
CA GLY A 60 3.51 -10.53 4.82
C GLY A 60 4.09 -9.67 5.91
N VAL A 61 3.98 -8.35 5.76
CA VAL A 61 4.43 -7.37 6.75
C VAL A 61 3.28 -6.51 7.25
N SER A 62 3.41 -6.00 8.48
CA SER A 62 2.67 -4.82 8.95
C SER A 62 3.62 -3.63 8.93
N HIS A 63 3.11 -2.47 8.54
CA HIS A 63 3.93 -1.28 8.36
C HIS A 63 3.21 -0.02 8.85
N ILE A 64 4.00 1.03 9.02
CA ILE A 64 3.53 2.40 9.24
C ILE A 64 4.25 3.27 8.21
N ASP A 65 3.48 3.94 7.34
CA ASP A 65 4.06 4.90 6.41
C ASP A 65 4.66 6.07 7.21
N LEU A 66 5.93 6.38 6.95
CA LEU A 66 6.65 7.42 7.67
C LEU A 66 6.25 8.81 7.17
N THR A 67 6.05 9.69 8.12
CA THR A 67 6.06 11.13 7.92
C THR A 67 7.26 11.72 8.67
N PRO A 68 7.71 12.95 8.34
CA PRO A 68 8.80 13.60 9.08
C PRO A 68 8.54 13.67 10.59
N GLU A 69 7.27 13.87 10.99
CA GLU A 69 6.89 13.94 12.41
C GLU A 69 7.03 12.58 13.10
N ILE A 70 6.62 11.48 12.43
CA ILE A 70 6.74 10.12 12.96
C ILE A 70 8.23 9.74 13.06
N ALA A 71 9.02 10.06 12.02
CA ALA A 71 10.45 9.79 12.00
C ALA A 71 11.17 10.54 13.14
N ALA A 72 10.89 11.83 13.31
CA ALA A 72 11.46 12.64 14.39
C ALA A 72 11.07 12.12 15.77
N ALA A 73 9.80 11.77 15.99
CA ALA A 73 9.31 11.22 17.26
C ALA A 73 9.95 9.88 17.63
N ARG A 74 10.43 9.13 16.64
CA ARG A 74 11.11 7.83 16.82
C ARG A 74 12.64 7.92 16.76
N GLY A 75 13.20 9.09 16.48
CA GLY A 75 14.65 9.29 16.34
C GLY A 75 15.23 8.58 15.11
N LEU A 76 14.42 8.39 14.06
CA LEU A 76 14.86 7.75 12.83
C LEU A 76 15.66 8.73 11.97
N THR A 77 16.67 8.21 11.28
CA THR A 77 17.50 9.00 10.33
C THR A 77 16.85 9.15 8.96
N VAL A 78 15.86 8.32 8.66
CA VAL A 78 15.11 8.30 7.40
C VAL A 78 13.72 8.88 7.64
N GLU A 79 13.35 9.90 6.88
CA GLU A 79 12.09 10.65 7.06
C GLU A 79 10.94 10.17 6.17
N ARG A 80 11.21 9.21 5.27
CA ARG A 80 10.24 8.67 4.30
C ARG A 80 10.42 7.17 4.14
N GLY A 81 9.36 6.49 3.74
CA GLY A 81 9.35 5.05 3.57
C GLY A 81 8.29 4.38 4.43
N ALA A 82 8.34 3.06 4.52
CA ALA A 82 7.46 2.26 5.36
C ALA A 82 8.27 1.57 6.47
N TRP A 83 8.05 1.97 7.71
CA TRP A 83 8.64 1.33 8.88
C TRP A 83 7.92 0.02 9.16
N ILE A 84 8.66 -1.09 9.22
CA ILE A 84 8.12 -2.44 9.41
C ILE A 84 7.91 -2.70 10.90
N SER A 85 6.66 -2.84 11.30
CA SER A 85 6.27 -3.11 12.69
C SER A 85 6.14 -4.59 13.01
N SER A 86 5.89 -5.44 12.00
CA SER A 86 5.93 -6.90 12.15
C SER A 86 6.19 -7.58 10.81
N VAL A 87 6.78 -8.78 10.88
CA VAL A 87 6.98 -9.69 9.75
C VAL A 87 6.33 -11.01 10.11
N GLY A 88 5.49 -11.54 9.25
CA GLY A 88 4.86 -12.85 9.44
C GLY A 88 5.83 -13.99 9.15
N ASP A 89 5.71 -15.09 9.88
CA ASP A 89 6.53 -16.28 9.68
C ASP A 89 6.27 -16.89 8.30
N ASP A 90 7.32 -17.39 7.65
CA ASP A 90 7.30 -18.03 6.33
C ASP A 90 6.63 -17.19 5.21
N THR A 91 6.68 -15.88 5.35
CA THR A 91 6.21 -14.96 4.31
C THR A 91 7.31 -14.60 3.31
N PRO A 92 6.98 -13.99 2.15
CA PRO A 92 7.99 -13.47 1.24
C PRO A 92 9.00 -12.51 1.90
N ALA A 93 8.54 -11.66 2.80
CA ALA A 93 9.39 -10.74 3.53
C ALA A 93 10.36 -11.49 4.47
N ASP A 94 9.86 -12.47 5.23
CA ASP A 94 10.68 -13.29 6.12
C ASP A 94 11.75 -14.07 5.34
N ARG A 95 11.34 -14.76 4.26
CA ARG A 95 12.26 -15.50 3.39
C ARG A 95 13.34 -14.64 2.73
N ALA A 96 13.01 -13.37 2.44
CA ALA A 96 13.97 -12.41 1.89
C ALA A 96 14.88 -11.78 2.96
N GLY A 97 14.58 -11.99 4.26
CA GLY A 97 15.34 -11.46 5.36
C GLY A 97 14.99 -10.02 5.76
N ILE A 98 13.79 -9.56 5.41
CA ILE A 98 13.22 -8.31 5.96
C ILE A 98 12.93 -8.55 7.44
N LYS A 99 13.21 -7.55 8.27
CA LYS A 99 13.06 -7.62 9.73
C LYS A 99 12.17 -6.51 10.26
N VAL A 100 11.72 -6.70 11.50
CA VAL A 100 11.10 -5.61 12.27
C VAL A 100 12.12 -4.48 12.41
N ASP A 101 11.65 -3.26 12.40
CA ASP A 101 12.40 -2.00 12.43
C ASP A 101 13.12 -1.62 11.12
N ASP A 102 13.08 -2.45 10.07
CA ASP A 102 13.48 -2.02 8.73
C ASP A 102 12.58 -0.89 8.23
N ILE A 103 13.14 0.00 7.41
CA ILE A 103 12.39 1.05 6.71
C ILE A 103 12.50 0.79 5.23
N ILE A 104 11.45 0.30 4.59
CA ILE A 104 11.40 0.09 3.14
C ILE A 104 11.27 1.44 2.44
N MET A 105 12.24 1.78 1.60
CA MET A 105 12.33 3.04 0.87
C MET A 105 11.91 2.91 -0.59
N ALA A 106 12.12 1.73 -1.20
CA ALA A 106 11.71 1.48 -2.59
C ALA A 106 11.44 -0.01 -2.82
N MET A 107 10.60 -0.33 -3.81
CA MET A 107 10.36 -1.69 -4.30
C MET A 107 10.32 -1.67 -5.84
N GLY A 108 11.23 -2.40 -6.48
CA GLY A 108 11.45 -2.31 -7.93
C GLY A 108 11.89 -0.89 -8.32
N GLU A 109 11.19 -0.29 -9.28
CA GLU A 109 11.44 1.08 -9.75
C GLU A 109 10.65 2.17 -8.96
N TYR A 110 9.86 1.77 -7.95
CA TYR A 110 8.95 2.67 -7.26
C TYR A 110 9.46 3.04 -5.87
N GLU A 111 9.62 4.34 -5.62
CA GLU A 111 9.93 4.85 -4.28
C GLU A 111 8.68 4.87 -3.38
N VAL A 112 8.89 4.58 -2.11
CA VAL A 112 7.87 4.72 -1.06
C VAL A 112 8.00 6.12 -0.45
N THR A 113 6.97 6.94 -0.66
CA THR A 113 6.94 8.33 -0.21
C THR A 113 5.59 8.66 0.43
N ALA A 114 5.45 9.85 1.01
CA ALA A 114 4.17 10.31 1.54
C ALA A 114 3.06 10.39 0.46
N ASP A 115 3.44 10.75 -0.78
CA ASP A 115 2.50 10.83 -1.91
C ASP A 115 2.22 9.44 -2.53
N VAL A 116 3.16 8.51 -2.40
CA VAL A 116 3.06 7.13 -2.90
C VAL A 116 3.34 6.16 -1.74
N PRO A 117 2.38 5.92 -0.85
CA PRO A 117 2.53 5.04 0.31
C PRO A 117 2.88 3.60 -0.08
N PHE A 118 3.43 2.84 0.87
CA PHE A 118 3.89 1.47 0.69
C PHE A 118 2.85 0.57 -0.02
N LEU A 119 1.59 0.65 0.40
CA LEU A 119 0.54 -0.18 -0.18
C LEU A 119 0.31 0.14 -1.66
N ASN A 120 0.44 1.42 -2.06
CA ASN A 120 0.28 1.83 -3.45
C ASN A 120 1.44 1.32 -4.32
N VAL A 121 2.66 1.27 -3.77
CA VAL A 121 3.80 0.65 -4.45
C VAL A 121 3.60 -0.86 -4.56
N LEU A 122 3.24 -1.53 -3.46
CA LEU A 122 2.99 -2.98 -3.44
C LEU A 122 1.92 -3.40 -4.46
N MET A 123 0.87 -2.59 -4.65
CA MET A 123 -0.19 -2.86 -5.63
C MET A 123 0.27 -2.80 -7.09
N ARG A 124 1.43 -2.20 -7.38
CA ARG A 124 2.02 -2.15 -8.74
C ARG A 124 2.88 -3.37 -9.05
N LEU A 125 3.28 -4.12 -8.03
CA LEU A 125 4.11 -5.31 -8.19
C LEU A 125 3.25 -6.50 -8.68
N GLN A 126 3.87 -7.36 -9.46
CA GLN A 126 3.26 -8.62 -9.85
C GLN A 126 3.66 -9.72 -8.87
N PRO A 127 2.72 -10.57 -8.42
CA PRO A 127 3.08 -11.78 -7.70
C PRO A 127 3.99 -12.69 -8.53
N ASP A 128 4.86 -13.41 -7.85
CA ASP A 128 5.81 -14.38 -8.41
C ASP A 128 6.94 -13.75 -9.28
N GLU A 129 7.03 -12.41 -9.30
CA GLU A 129 8.12 -11.66 -9.94
C GLU A 129 9.07 -11.13 -8.87
N THR A 130 10.36 -11.50 -8.94
CA THR A 130 11.37 -11.03 -8.00
C THR A 130 11.73 -9.58 -8.28
N VAL A 131 11.67 -8.74 -7.25
CA VAL A 131 12.02 -7.31 -7.34
C VAL A 131 13.03 -6.94 -6.25
N PRO A 132 13.95 -6.02 -6.53
CA PRO A 132 14.82 -5.46 -5.50
C PRO A 132 13.99 -4.57 -4.55
N VAL A 133 14.19 -4.76 -3.26
CA VAL A 133 13.63 -3.93 -2.19
C VAL A 133 14.78 -3.20 -1.51
N VAL A 134 14.78 -1.87 -1.60
CA VAL A 134 15.74 -1.01 -0.93
C VAL A 134 15.18 -0.64 0.43
N LEU A 135 15.93 -0.90 1.47
CA LEU A 135 15.53 -0.60 2.85
C LEU A 135 16.70 -0.01 3.65
N SER A 136 16.36 0.70 4.72
CA SER A 136 17.32 1.12 5.74
C SER A 136 17.18 0.24 6.97
N ARG A 137 18.29 -0.32 7.46
CA ARG A 137 18.42 -1.09 8.69
C ARG A 137 19.55 -0.51 9.52
N ASP A 138 19.26 -0.09 10.75
CA ASP A 138 20.24 0.53 11.66
C ASP A 138 20.98 1.74 11.05
N GLY A 139 20.33 2.44 10.11
CA GLY A 139 20.89 3.58 9.39
C GLY A 139 21.74 3.22 8.15
N GLU A 140 21.91 1.94 7.85
CA GLU A 140 22.60 1.46 6.65
C GLU A 140 21.58 1.10 5.56
N GLU A 141 21.87 1.43 4.31
CA GLU A 141 21.06 1.06 3.16
C GLU A 141 21.41 -0.37 2.71
N LEU A 142 20.37 -1.19 2.55
CA LEU A 142 20.47 -2.56 2.08
C LEU A 142 19.52 -2.77 0.91
N THR A 143 19.88 -3.67 0.00
CA THR A 143 19.00 -4.14 -1.07
C THR A 143 18.80 -5.64 -0.92
N LEU A 144 17.53 -6.07 -0.86
CA LEU A 144 17.13 -7.47 -0.77
C LEU A 144 16.26 -7.82 -1.97
N ASP A 145 16.50 -8.99 -2.56
CA ASP A 145 15.62 -9.53 -3.60
C ASP A 145 14.41 -10.21 -2.95
N VAL A 146 13.23 -9.73 -3.27
CA VAL A 146 11.97 -10.23 -2.71
C VAL A 146 11.07 -10.71 -3.84
N THR A 147 10.50 -11.88 -3.68
CA THR A 147 9.49 -12.43 -4.58
C THR A 147 8.12 -12.38 -3.89
N PRO A 148 7.31 -11.35 -4.15
CA PRO A 148 5.96 -11.28 -3.61
C PRO A 148 5.13 -12.49 -4.06
N VAL A 149 4.19 -12.94 -3.26
CA VAL A 149 3.23 -13.98 -3.67
C VAL A 149 1.86 -13.38 -3.84
N GLN A 150 0.94 -14.12 -4.43
CA GLN A 150 -0.46 -13.70 -4.43
C GLN A 150 -0.99 -13.66 -2.99
N ARG A 151 -1.68 -12.58 -2.64
CA ARG A 151 -2.28 -12.44 -1.29
C ARG A 151 -3.19 -13.65 -1.01
N PRO A 152 -2.98 -14.37 0.11
CA PRO A 152 -3.88 -15.45 0.52
C PRO A 152 -5.31 -14.94 0.64
N GLN A 153 -6.28 -15.66 0.09
CA GLN A 153 -7.69 -15.36 0.32
C GLN A 153 -8.00 -15.72 1.77
N GLN A 154 -8.49 -14.77 2.53
CA GLN A 154 -9.07 -15.08 3.83
C GLN A 154 -10.39 -15.83 3.59
N PRO A 155 -10.62 -16.92 4.30
CA PRO A 155 -11.86 -17.70 4.19
C PRO A 155 -13.09 -16.88 4.63
#